data_74aad3d276863cbbd3272d8e01804d24
#
_entry.id   74aad3d276863cbbd3272d8e01804d24
#
_cell.length_a   1.000
_cell.length_b   1.000
_cell.length_c   1.000
_cell.angle_alpha   90.00
_cell.angle_beta   90.00
_cell.angle_gamma   90.00
#
_symmetry.space_group_name_H-M   'P 1'
#
loop_
_entity.id
_entity.type
_entity.pdbx_description
1 polymer ?
#
loop_
_entity_poly.entity_id
_entity_poly.type
_entity_poly.pdbx_seq_one_letter_code
_entity_poly.pdbx_strand_id
1 'polypeptide(L)'
;TQFASSAASDVYKRQDFMSRSYESYKEVFEDYHGVLSPCSTGVADKGLKSTGSADFNRVWSYMHTPAISLPLLQGENNLPLGLQLIGDKYDDQRFLGVANWLEKESKKFNE
;
A
#
# COMPACT_ATOMS: atom_id res chain seq x y z
N THR A 1 19.21 -19.24 25.48
CA THR A 1 19.87 -18.02 25.83
C THR A 1 18.97 -16.81 25.69
N GLN A 2 19.27 -15.74 26.39
CA GLN A 2 18.39 -14.59 26.46
C GLN A 2 18.19 -13.87 25.11
N PHE A 3 19.21 -13.81 24.26
CA PHE A 3 19.10 -13.13 22.97
C PHE A 3 18.15 -13.84 22.01
N ALA A 4 18.23 -15.15 21.92
CA ALA A 4 17.35 -15.93 21.06
C ALA A 4 15.90 -15.85 21.55
N SER A 5 15.69 -15.87 22.86
CA SER A 5 14.38 -15.76 23.48
C SER A 5 13.75 -14.39 23.26
N SER A 6 14.55 -13.30 23.40
CA SER A 6 14.08 -11.94 23.12
C SER A 6 13.72 -11.73 21.66
N ALA A 7 14.55 -12.24 20.74
CA ALA A 7 14.29 -12.12 19.30
C ALA A 7 13.02 -12.87 18.92
N ALA A 8 12.81 -14.07 19.45
CA ALA A 8 11.60 -14.85 19.19
C ALA A 8 10.35 -14.14 19.75
N SER A 9 10.45 -13.54 20.93
CA SER A 9 9.38 -12.78 21.54
C SER A 9 9.02 -11.54 20.71
N ASP A 10 10.03 -10.82 20.18
CA ASP A 10 9.82 -9.65 19.34
C ASP A 10 9.15 -10.01 18.02
N VAL A 11 9.56 -11.10 17.38
CA VAL A 11 8.95 -11.62 16.16
C VAL A 11 7.49 -11.98 16.42
N TYR A 12 7.22 -12.67 17.52
CA TYR A 12 5.85 -13.04 17.90
C TYR A 12 4.97 -11.80 18.12
N LYS A 13 5.49 -10.78 18.81
CA LYS A 13 4.76 -9.53 19.05
C LYS A 13 4.44 -8.79 17.75
N ARG A 14 5.38 -8.76 16.80
CA ARG A 14 5.18 -8.15 15.49
C ARG A 14 4.11 -8.88 14.70
N GLN A 15 4.15 -10.22 14.70
CA GLN A 15 3.15 -11.03 14.02
C GLN A 15 1.76 -10.83 14.62
N ASP A 16 1.67 -10.77 15.95
CA ASP A 16 0.41 -10.50 16.64
C ASP A 16 -0.13 -9.10 16.29
N PHE A 17 0.74 -8.10 16.27
CA PHE A 17 0.38 -6.74 15.89
C PHE A 17 -0.12 -6.68 14.44
N MET A 18 0.55 -7.37 13.52
CA MET A 18 0.14 -7.44 12.12
C MET A 18 -1.24 -8.08 11.97
N SER A 19 -1.49 -9.17 12.68
CA SER A 19 -2.78 -9.86 12.66
C SER A 19 -3.90 -8.97 13.20
N ARG A 20 -3.66 -8.27 14.28
CA ARG A 20 -4.64 -7.34 14.86
C ARG A 20 -4.91 -6.15 13.94
N SER A 21 -3.87 -5.62 13.31
CA SER A 21 -4.00 -4.52 12.35
C SER A 21 -4.85 -4.94 11.16
N TYR A 22 -4.61 -6.14 10.63
CA TYR A 22 -5.41 -6.69 9.54
C TYR A 22 -6.88 -6.85 9.95
N GLU A 23 -7.14 -7.37 11.14
CA GLU A 23 -8.51 -7.52 11.64
C GLU A 23 -9.25 -6.19 11.70
N SER A 24 -8.55 -5.12 12.07
CA SER A 24 -9.13 -3.77 12.10
C SER A 24 -9.50 -3.27 10.71
N TYR A 25 -8.71 -3.61 9.69
CA TYR A 25 -8.98 -3.19 8.31
C TYR A 25 -9.95 -4.11 7.58
N LYS A 26 -10.21 -5.30 8.09
CA LYS A 26 -11.08 -6.28 7.44
C LYS A 26 -12.48 -5.74 7.19
N GLU A 27 -13.04 -5.01 8.13
CA GLU A 27 -14.34 -4.37 7.97
C GLU A 27 -14.36 -3.36 6.83
N VAL A 28 -13.28 -2.61 6.67
CA VAL A 28 -13.13 -1.65 5.57
C VAL A 28 -13.19 -2.38 4.23
N PHE A 29 -12.50 -3.51 4.10
CA PHE A 29 -12.49 -4.29 2.87
C PHE A 29 -13.85 -4.98 2.60
N GLU A 30 -14.65 -5.22 3.62
CA GLU A 30 -16.00 -5.76 3.44
C GLU A 30 -16.97 -4.70 2.92
N ASP A 31 -16.82 -3.45 3.37
CA ASP A 31 -17.73 -2.36 3.03
C ASP A 31 -17.30 -1.62 1.75
N TYR A 32 -16.03 -1.63 1.40
CA TYR A 32 -15.47 -0.88 0.29
C TYR A 32 -14.69 -1.80 -0.65
N HIS A 33 -14.55 -1.37 -1.90
CA HIS A 33 -13.81 -2.13 -2.92
C HIS A 33 -12.30 -2.11 -2.72
N GLY A 34 -11.80 -1.16 -1.95
CA GLY A 34 -10.38 -1.02 -1.67
C GLY A 34 -10.09 0.29 -0.97
N VAL A 35 -8.83 0.51 -0.70
CA VAL A 35 -8.33 1.73 -0.05
C VAL A 35 -7.37 2.43 -1.00
N LEU A 36 -7.54 3.72 -1.17
CA LEU A 36 -6.62 4.55 -1.93
C LEU A 36 -5.69 5.30 -1.00
N SER A 37 -4.41 5.31 -1.34
CA SER A 37 -3.38 5.98 -0.55
C SER A 37 -2.29 6.51 -1.48
N PRO A 38 -1.59 7.59 -1.12
CA PRO A 38 -0.39 7.98 -1.87
C PRO A 38 0.65 6.87 -1.83
N CYS A 39 1.44 6.74 -2.90
CA CYS A 39 2.56 5.79 -2.94
C CYS A 39 3.78 6.32 -2.19
N SER A 40 3.94 7.65 -2.16
CA SER A 40 5.10 8.31 -1.57
C SER A 40 4.72 9.71 -1.10
N THR A 41 5.65 10.38 -0.45
CA THR A 41 5.46 11.75 0.04
C THR A 41 5.52 12.81 -1.07
N GLY A 42 5.86 12.43 -2.28
CA GLY A 42 5.94 13.31 -3.44
C GLY A 42 6.52 12.59 -4.64
N VAL A 43 7.00 13.36 -5.62
CA VAL A 43 7.68 12.80 -6.78
C VAL A 43 9.04 12.22 -6.40
N ALA A 44 9.65 11.47 -7.32
CA ALA A 44 10.96 10.88 -7.09
C ALA A 44 12.00 11.93 -6.75
N ASP A 45 12.85 11.63 -5.78
CA ASP A 45 13.95 12.50 -5.39
C ASP A 45 15.00 12.58 -6.50
N LYS A 46 15.58 13.76 -6.66
CA LYS A 46 16.62 13.96 -7.65
C LYS A 46 17.92 13.29 -7.20
N GLY A 47 18.55 12.52 -8.10
CA GLY A 47 19.83 11.86 -7.84
C GLY A 47 19.68 10.43 -7.32
N LEU A 48 20.78 9.86 -6.86
CA LEU A 48 20.87 8.47 -6.47
C LEU A 48 21.06 8.25 -4.96
N LYS A 49 21.01 9.32 -4.17
CA LYS A 49 21.28 9.24 -2.73
C LYS A 49 20.10 8.75 -1.90
N SER A 50 18.87 8.89 -2.41
CA SER A 50 17.67 8.54 -1.68
C SER A 50 16.62 8.00 -2.65
N THR A 51 15.89 6.98 -2.22
CA THR A 51 14.73 6.45 -2.95
C THR A 51 13.41 7.01 -2.42
N GLY A 52 13.47 7.94 -1.46
CA GLY A 52 12.29 8.52 -0.83
C GLY A 52 11.87 7.79 0.44
N SER A 53 10.70 8.13 0.94
CA SER A 53 10.16 7.58 2.17
C SER A 53 9.24 6.38 1.90
N ALA A 54 9.27 5.39 2.77
CA ALA A 54 8.37 4.25 2.73
C ALA A 54 7.16 4.39 3.66
N ASP A 55 6.88 5.60 4.14
CA ASP A 55 5.88 5.82 5.18
C ASP A 55 4.48 5.34 4.79
N PHE A 56 4.09 5.50 3.52
CA PHE A 56 2.77 5.08 3.05
C PHE A 56 2.68 3.60 2.69
N ASN A 57 3.81 2.89 2.68
CA ASN A 57 3.86 1.49 2.22
C ASN A 57 4.03 0.48 3.34
N ARG A 58 4.56 0.90 4.48
CA ARG A 58 4.92 0.00 5.59
C ARG A 58 3.72 -0.77 6.13
N VAL A 59 2.61 -0.10 6.35
CA VAL A 59 1.40 -0.70 6.93
C VAL A 59 0.91 -1.85 6.06
N TRP A 60 0.84 -1.64 4.75
CA TRP A 60 0.33 -2.64 3.81
C TRP A 60 1.25 -3.84 3.70
N SER A 61 2.56 -3.60 3.72
CA SER A 61 3.55 -4.67 3.75
C SER A 61 3.45 -5.49 5.03
N TYR A 62 3.26 -4.84 6.17
CA TYR A 62 3.08 -5.53 7.44
C TYR A 62 1.82 -6.40 7.47
N MET A 63 0.74 -5.95 6.88
CA MET A 63 -0.52 -6.69 6.85
C MET A 63 -0.58 -7.74 5.74
N HIS A 64 0.43 -7.78 4.85
CA HIS A 64 0.46 -8.68 3.69
C HIS A 64 -0.75 -8.51 2.77
N THR A 65 -1.27 -7.30 2.66
CA THR A 65 -2.36 -6.98 1.75
C THR A 65 -1.81 -6.64 0.37
N PRO A 66 -2.54 -6.98 -0.71
CA PRO A 66 -2.09 -6.63 -2.05
C PRO A 66 -2.21 -5.13 -2.28
N ALA A 67 -1.23 -4.56 -2.97
CA ALA A 67 -1.20 -3.15 -3.33
C ALA A 67 -0.68 -3.00 -4.75
N ILE A 68 -1.27 -2.10 -5.51
CA ILE A 68 -0.83 -1.77 -6.86
C ILE A 68 -0.72 -0.26 -6.99
N SER A 69 0.35 0.19 -7.64
CA SER A 69 0.55 1.60 -7.91
C SER A 69 -0.04 1.96 -9.28
N LEU A 70 -0.85 3.01 -9.30
CA LEU A 70 -1.45 3.52 -10.52
C LEU A 70 -0.94 4.94 -10.78
N PRO A 71 -0.40 5.23 -11.98
CA PRO A 71 0.16 6.54 -12.30
C PRO A 71 -0.94 7.55 -12.66
N LEU A 72 -1.77 7.88 -11.71
CA LEU A 72 -2.96 8.70 -11.94
C LEU A 72 -2.71 10.19 -11.79
N LEU A 73 -1.62 10.60 -11.14
CA LEU A 73 -1.33 11.99 -10.82
C LEU A 73 -0.01 12.43 -11.43
N GLN A 74 0.16 13.73 -11.50
CA GLN A 74 1.40 14.36 -11.93
C GLN A 74 1.84 15.34 -10.85
N GLY A 75 3.08 15.22 -10.42
CA GLY A 75 3.65 16.06 -9.41
C GLY A 75 4.59 17.12 -9.97
N GLU A 76 5.53 17.58 -9.15
CA GLU A 76 6.49 18.59 -9.52
C GLU A 76 7.35 18.16 -10.72
N ASN A 77 7.75 19.10 -11.54
CA ASN A 77 8.61 18.90 -12.72
C ASN A 77 8.01 17.92 -13.73
N ASN A 78 6.68 17.81 -13.78
CA ASN A 78 5.95 16.89 -14.66
C ASN A 78 6.28 15.42 -14.43
N LEU A 79 6.84 15.08 -13.26
CA LEU A 79 7.13 13.70 -12.89
C LEU A 79 5.83 12.99 -12.46
N PRO A 80 5.71 11.69 -12.74
CA PRO A 80 4.53 10.96 -12.32
C PRO A 80 4.45 10.81 -10.80
N LEU A 81 3.24 10.89 -10.28
CA LEU A 81 2.95 10.65 -8.88
C LEU A 81 1.87 9.58 -8.81
N GLY A 82 2.19 8.46 -8.20
CA GLY A 82 1.29 7.33 -8.13
C GLY A 82 0.35 7.40 -6.96
N LEU A 83 -0.85 6.88 -7.16
CA LEU A 83 -1.74 6.47 -6.08
C LEU A 83 -1.67 4.95 -5.98
N GLN A 84 -1.71 4.43 -4.77
CA GLN A 84 -1.77 2.99 -4.59
C GLN A 84 -3.19 2.58 -4.19
N LEU A 85 -3.63 1.50 -4.80
CA LEU A 85 -4.86 0.83 -4.42
C LEU A 85 -4.49 -0.39 -3.59
N ILE A 86 -5.11 -0.52 -2.44
CA ILE A 86 -4.90 -1.64 -1.52
C ILE A 86 -6.18 -2.46 -1.48
N GLY A 87 -6.06 -3.77 -1.61
CA GLY A 87 -7.19 -4.68 -1.55
C GLY A 87 -7.09 -5.67 -0.41
N ASP A 88 -8.09 -6.53 -0.30
CA ASP A 88 -8.11 -7.59 0.71
C ASP A 88 -7.22 -8.76 0.29
N LYS A 89 -6.77 -9.53 1.28
CA LYS A 89 -6.00 -10.76 1.05
C LYS A 89 -6.84 -11.78 0.29
N TYR A 90 -6.17 -12.55 -0.58
CA TYR A 90 -6.75 -13.69 -1.29
C TYR A 90 -7.92 -13.34 -2.21
N ASP A 91 -8.02 -12.09 -2.62
CA ASP A 91 -9.07 -11.60 -3.52
C ASP A 91 -8.46 -10.89 -4.74
N ASP A 92 -7.42 -11.47 -5.29
CA ASP A 92 -6.60 -10.84 -6.32
C ASP A 92 -7.38 -10.54 -7.60
N GLN A 93 -8.29 -11.42 -7.99
CA GLN A 93 -9.09 -11.22 -9.20
C GLN A 93 -9.98 -9.99 -9.08
N ARG A 94 -10.69 -9.85 -7.98
CA ARG A 94 -11.50 -8.67 -7.70
C ARG A 94 -10.64 -7.41 -7.59
N PHE A 95 -9.51 -7.52 -6.92
CA PHE A 95 -8.56 -6.43 -6.73
C PHE A 95 -8.05 -5.89 -8.07
N LEU A 96 -7.61 -6.76 -8.97
CA LEU A 96 -7.15 -6.36 -10.30
C LEU A 96 -8.29 -5.77 -11.14
N GLY A 97 -9.50 -6.28 -10.98
CA GLY A 97 -10.69 -5.71 -11.64
C GLY A 97 -10.97 -4.28 -11.20
N VAL A 98 -10.89 -4.02 -9.90
CA VAL A 98 -11.06 -2.68 -9.34
C VAL A 98 -9.97 -1.74 -9.84
N ALA A 99 -8.72 -2.19 -9.87
CA ALA A 99 -7.58 -1.41 -10.37
C ALA A 99 -7.78 -1.03 -11.84
N ASN A 100 -8.20 -1.98 -12.65
CA ASN A 100 -8.47 -1.75 -14.08
C ASN A 100 -9.60 -0.74 -14.28
N TRP A 101 -10.67 -0.86 -13.52
CA TRP A 101 -11.78 0.09 -13.55
C TRP A 101 -11.32 1.49 -13.17
N LEU A 102 -10.56 1.61 -12.10
CA LEU A 102 -10.06 2.89 -11.61
C LEU A 102 -9.15 3.57 -12.64
N GLU A 103 -8.26 2.81 -13.27
CA GLU A 103 -7.39 3.34 -14.32
C GLU A 103 -8.20 3.88 -15.50
N LYS A 104 -9.21 3.15 -15.95
CA LYS A 104 -10.07 3.56 -17.06
C LYS A 104 -10.88 4.81 -16.73
N GLU A 105 -11.45 4.86 -15.52
CA GLU A 105 -12.26 6.02 -15.11
C GLU A 105 -11.39 7.26 -14.94
N SER A 106 -10.17 7.13 -14.42
CA SER A 106 -9.28 8.27 -14.25
C SER A 106 -8.88 8.92 -15.59
N LYS A 107 -8.72 8.13 -16.63
CA LYS A 107 -8.40 8.65 -17.97
C LYS A 107 -9.49 9.56 -18.51
N LYS A 108 -10.75 9.32 -18.18
CA LYS A 108 -11.87 10.14 -18.60
C LYS A 108 -11.82 11.55 -18.00
N PHE A 109 -11.28 11.69 -16.80
CA PHE A 109 -11.16 12.98 -16.13
C PHE A 109 -9.94 13.79 -16.59
N ASN A 110 -8.95 13.14 -17.18
CA ASN A 110 -7.71 13.77 -17.63
C ASN A 110 -7.73 14.14 -19.12
N GLU A 111 -8.80 13.82 -19.81
CA GLU A 111 -9.06 14.26 -21.21
C GLU A 111 -9.87 15.59 -21.23
#